data_82ec4eda2433e2390ec5cfb100b67d3c
#
_entry.id   82ec4eda2433e2390ec5cfb100b67d3c
#
_cell.length_a   1.000
_cell.length_b   1.000
_cell.length_c   1.000
_cell.angle_alpha   90.00
_cell.angle_beta   90.00
_cell.angle_gamma   90.00
#
_symmetry.space_group_name_H-M   'P 1'
#
loop_
_entity.id
_entity.type
_entity.pdbx_description
1 polymer ?
#
loop_
_entity_poly.entity_id
_entity_poly.type
_entity_poly.pdbx_seq_one_letter_code
_entity_poly.pdbx_strand_id
1 'polypeptide(L)'
;MNIHLENVNLQSTSGPNHFASKLIKYLDATFDSEQKPDIRLCFIEAHEQYSDGIPLVQRLDGIYFNKAQNYKLQNTNIRRTYNNANGVIFQTNFNKKLITKYFGNHKNSVVIHNGADTEYIKNIKPLQDKIFDKYETIWSCASSWRPHKRLQENIKYFLEHSSPKDLLVIAGHTDIDIANDERVIYVGNLNIEQLVSLYKRSDNFIHLAW
;
A
#
# COMPACT_ATOMS: atom_id res chain seq x y z
N MET A 1 -5.33 6.19 26.16
CA MET A 1 -3.96 6.37 25.58
C MET A 1 -4.09 7.31 24.39
N ASN A 2 -3.36 8.43 24.42
CA ASN A 2 -3.35 9.39 23.33
C ASN A 2 -2.17 9.13 22.39
N ILE A 3 -2.44 8.92 21.09
CA ILE A 3 -1.44 8.58 20.08
C ILE A 3 -1.29 9.75 19.11
N HIS A 4 -0.09 10.29 19.01
CA HIS A 4 0.24 11.25 17.97
C HIS A 4 0.76 10.53 16.73
N LEU A 5 0.15 10.81 15.56
CA LEU A 5 0.54 10.23 14.28
C LEU A 5 1.51 11.14 13.56
N GLU A 6 2.74 10.68 13.42
CA GLU A 6 3.80 11.41 12.71
C GLU A 6 3.81 11.08 11.22
N ASN A 7 4.10 12.10 10.40
CA ASN A 7 4.22 11.94 8.95
C ASN A 7 2.96 11.36 8.29
N VAL A 8 1.79 11.83 8.73
CA VAL A 8 0.47 11.42 8.23
C VAL A 8 -0.27 12.62 7.65
N ASN A 9 -0.78 12.45 6.43
CA ASN A 9 -1.71 13.38 5.79
C ASN A 9 -3.03 12.63 5.50
N LEU A 10 -4.04 12.82 6.34
CA LEU A 10 -5.34 12.14 6.23
C LEU A 10 -6.12 12.50 4.96
N GLN A 11 -5.75 13.57 4.26
CA GLN A 11 -6.32 13.96 2.97
C GLN A 11 -5.68 13.20 1.79
N SER A 12 -4.56 12.53 2.01
CA SER A 12 -3.86 11.78 0.98
C SER A 12 -4.41 10.37 0.82
N THR A 13 -4.45 9.89 -0.41
CA THR A 13 -4.89 8.53 -0.77
C THR A 13 -3.75 7.49 -0.77
N SER A 14 -2.56 7.85 -0.26
CA SER A 14 -1.44 6.91 -0.18
C SER A 14 -1.70 5.77 0.81
N GLY A 15 -1.08 4.62 0.59
CA GLY A 15 -1.25 3.43 1.43
C GLY A 15 -1.04 3.68 2.93
N PRO A 16 0.07 4.34 3.37
CA PRO A 16 0.30 4.67 4.77
C PRO A 16 -0.80 5.56 5.37
N ASN A 17 -1.26 6.57 4.62
CA ASN A 17 -2.30 7.50 5.08
C ASN A 17 -3.68 6.82 5.18
N HIS A 18 -4.04 5.96 4.23
CA HIS A 18 -5.23 5.12 4.35
C HIS A 18 -5.18 4.17 5.54
N PHE A 19 -4.00 3.61 5.83
CA PHE A 19 -3.83 2.79 7.02
C PHE A 19 -4.02 3.63 8.30
N ALA A 20 -3.47 4.84 8.36
CA ALA A 20 -3.64 5.75 9.49
C ALA A 20 -5.12 6.10 9.74
N SER A 21 -5.89 6.37 8.67
CA SER A 21 -7.33 6.63 8.77
C SER A 21 -8.10 5.43 9.35
N LYS A 22 -7.74 4.20 8.95
CA LYS A 22 -8.31 2.98 9.52
C LYS A 22 -7.89 2.77 10.98
N LEU A 23 -6.65 3.09 11.31
CA LEU A 23 -6.16 3.00 12.68
C LEU A 23 -6.96 3.93 13.60
N ILE A 24 -7.19 5.18 13.19
CA ILE A 24 -8.04 6.13 13.93
C ILE A 24 -9.47 5.59 14.12
N LYS A 25 -10.02 4.94 13.09
CA LYS A 25 -11.39 4.41 13.12
C LYS A 25 -11.56 3.19 14.03
N TYR A 26 -10.57 2.31 14.08
CA TYR A 26 -10.73 0.98 14.67
C TYR A 26 -9.91 0.73 15.95
N LEU A 27 -8.89 1.55 16.21
CA LEU A 27 -8.12 1.41 17.44
C LEU A 27 -8.84 2.13 18.59
N ASP A 28 -8.99 1.44 19.70
CA ASP A 28 -9.51 2.03 20.95
C ASP A 28 -8.44 2.92 21.61
N ALA A 29 -8.26 4.11 21.05
CA ALA A 29 -7.31 5.12 21.50
C ALA A 29 -7.80 6.51 21.10
N THR A 30 -7.26 7.54 21.74
CA THR A 30 -7.46 8.93 21.33
C THR A 30 -6.34 9.39 20.38
N PHE A 31 -6.65 10.33 19.52
CA PHE A 31 -5.72 10.92 18.53
C PHE A 31 -5.83 12.46 18.56
N ASP A 32 -5.83 12.99 19.77
CA ASP A 32 -5.97 14.44 20.01
C ASP A 32 -4.62 15.12 19.91
N SER A 33 -4.48 16.04 18.93
CA SER A 33 -3.25 16.78 18.69
C SER A 33 -3.02 17.93 19.69
N GLU A 34 -4.05 18.34 20.44
CA GLU A 34 -3.97 19.41 21.44
C GLU A 34 -3.49 18.90 22.80
N GLN A 35 -3.59 17.61 23.02
CA GLN A 35 -3.14 16.96 24.24
C GLN A 35 -1.73 16.37 24.08
N LYS A 36 -0.96 16.41 25.17
CA LYS A 36 0.33 15.72 25.22
C LYS A 36 0.13 14.23 24.89
N PRO A 37 0.84 13.70 23.89
CA PRO A 37 0.70 12.27 23.54
C PRO A 37 1.40 11.37 24.55
N ASP A 38 0.82 10.20 24.76
CA ASP A 38 1.46 9.12 25.51
C ASP A 38 2.51 8.39 24.63
N ILE A 39 2.30 8.40 23.31
CA ILE A 39 3.17 7.75 22.34
C ILE A 39 3.10 8.46 20.97
N ARG A 40 4.22 8.48 20.25
CA ARG A 40 4.27 8.87 18.83
C ARG A 40 4.37 7.65 17.96
N LEU A 41 3.46 7.54 16.99
CA LEU A 41 3.50 6.53 15.94
C LEU A 41 3.88 7.19 14.61
N CYS A 42 5.04 6.86 14.11
CA CYS A 42 5.55 7.41 12.86
C CYS A 42 5.42 6.38 11.73
N PHE A 43 5.02 6.86 10.55
CA PHE A 43 4.91 6.06 9.33
C PHE A 43 6.16 6.30 8.47
N ILE A 44 6.93 5.23 8.25
CA ILE A 44 8.17 5.19 7.48
C ILE A 44 9.31 5.95 8.19
N GLU A 45 9.20 7.24 8.37
CA GLU A 45 10.23 8.09 8.98
C GLU A 45 9.63 9.24 9.79
N ALA A 46 10.32 9.68 10.82
CA ALA A 46 10.04 10.92 11.52
C ALA A 46 10.91 12.04 10.94
N HIS A 47 10.31 13.21 10.69
CA HIS A 47 11.04 14.36 10.17
C HIS A 47 11.90 15.01 11.25
N GLU A 48 11.43 14.98 12.49
CA GLU A 48 12.10 15.58 13.65
C GLU A 48 12.75 14.54 14.56
N GLN A 49 13.63 15.01 15.42
CA GLN A 49 14.18 14.25 16.54
C GLN A 49 13.52 14.75 17.82
N TYR A 50 12.96 13.83 18.58
CA TYR A 50 12.26 14.15 19.83
C TYR A 50 13.15 13.87 21.03
N SER A 51 13.21 14.83 21.98
CA SER A 51 13.95 14.72 23.24
C SER A 51 13.07 14.87 24.48
N ASP A 52 11.75 14.89 24.30
CA ASP A 52 10.76 15.13 25.36
C ASP A 52 10.38 13.88 26.17
N GLY A 53 11.05 12.76 25.94
CA GLY A 53 10.85 11.51 26.65
C GLY A 53 9.61 10.71 26.21
N ILE A 54 8.84 11.20 25.24
CA ILE A 54 7.68 10.47 24.72
C ILE A 54 8.15 9.34 23.80
N PRO A 55 7.71 8.08 24.02
CA PRO A 55 8.14 6.96 23.21
C PRO A 55 7.77 7.13 21.73
N LEU A 56 8.74 6.84 20.84
CA LEU A 56 8.55 6.80 19.39
C LEU A 56 8.44 5.37 18.91
N VAL A 57 7.38 5.02 18.20
CA VAL A 57 7.21 3.76 17.48
C VAL A 57 7.23 4.03 15.98
N GLN A 58 8.11 3.32 15.27
CA GLN A 58 8.18 3.41 13.82
C GLN A 58 7.46 2.22 13.17
N ARG A 59 6.52 2.51 12.29
CA ARG A 59 5.90 1.50 11.42
C ARG A 59 6.54 1.55 10.04
N LEU A 60 7.14 0.42 9.62
CA LEU A 60 7.88 0.31 8.37
C LEU A 60 7.16 -0.57 7.35
N ASP A 61 6.93 0.03 6.18
CA ASP A 61 6.34 -0.61 5.00
C ASP A 61 7.43 -1.27 4.13
N GLY A 62 8.65 -0.75 4.19
CA GLY A 62 9.81 -1.19 3.43
C GLY A 62 10.96 -0.20 3.53
N ILE A 63 11.99 -0.45 2.78
CA ILE A 63 13.14 0.43 2.57
C ILE A 63 13.52 0.44 1.10
N TYR A 64 14.26 1.45 0.67
CA TYR A 64 14.84 1.50 -0.67
C TYR A 64 16.05 0.56 -0.73
N PHE A 65 16.15 -0.26 -1.79
CA PHE A 65 17.28 -1.21 -1.98
C PHE A 65 17.69 -1.35 -3.45
N ASN A 66 17.00 -0.66 -4.36
CA ASN A 66 17.32 -0.71 -5.78
C ASN A 66 18.56 0.15 -6.07
N LYS A 67 19.58 -0.46 -6.68
CA LYS A 67 20.83 0.22 -7.04
C LYS A 67 20.66 1.30 -8.11
N ALA A 68 19.58 1.27 -8.91
CA ALA A 68 19.25 2.33 -9.86
C ALA A 68 18.76 3.62 -9.19
N GLN A 69 18.47 3.56 -7.89
CA GLN A 69 18.08 4.71 -7.07
C GLN A 69 19.20 5.02 -6.08
N ASN A 70 19.28 6.27 -5.62
CA ASN A 70 20.19 6.60 -4.52
C ASN A 70 19.60 6.12 -3.18
N TYR A 71 19.48 4.78 -3.05
CA TYR A 71 18.83 4.15 -1.91
C TYR A 71 19.50 4.48 -0.56
N LYS A 72 20.82 4.75 -0.57
CA LYS A 72 21.52 5.13 0.67
C LYS A 72 21.03 6.47 1.19
N LEU A 73 20.92 7.46 0.31
CA LEU A 73 20.40 8.78 0.67
C LEU A 73 18.91 8.70 1.08
N GLN A 74 18.11 7.99 0.28
CA GLN A 74 16.67 7.82 0.55
C GLN A 74 16.40 7.10 1.88
N ASN A 75 17.27 6.19 2.30
CA ASN A 75 17.14 5.50 3.58
C ASN A 75 17.72 6.27 4.79
N THR A 76 18.33 7.42 4.61
CA THR A 76 19.03 8.14 5.70
C THR A 76 18.09 8.45 6.87
N ASN A 77 16.95 9.11 6.59
CA ASN A 77 15.98 9.46 7.63
C ASN A 77 15.24 8.23 8.17
N ILE A 78 14.93 7.26 7.31
CA ILE A 78 14.30 6.00 7.71
C ILE A 78 15.19 5.28 8.74
N ARG A 79 16.48 5.17 8.44
CA ARG A 79 17.46 4.53 9.32
C ARG A 79 17.70 5.32 10.61
N ARG A 80 17.75 6.66 10.51
CA ARG A 80 17.84 7.51 11.70
C ARG A 80 16.67 7.28 12.64
N THR A 81 15.45 7.29 12.10
CA THR A 81 14.23 7.00 12.87
C THR A 81 14.28 5.60 13.48
N TYR A 82 14.71 4.59 12.70
CA TYR A 82 14.84 3.21 13.15
C TYR A 82 15.76 3.08 14.36
N ASN A 83 16.91 3.74 14.34
CA ASN A 83 17.90 3.68 15.42
C ASN A 83 17.43 4.40 16.70
N ASN A 84 16.56 5.40 16.56
CA ASN A 84 16.06 6.21 17.67
C ASN A 84 14.68 5.75 18.18
N ALA A 85 13.99 4.90 17.46
CA ALA A 85 12.68 4.39 17.86
C ALA A 85 12.76 3.52 19.12
N ASN A 86 11.79 3.67 20.02
CA ASN A 86 11.62 2.81 21.18
C ASN A 86 11.04 1.44 20.79
N GLY A 87 10.32 1.37 19.66
CA GLY A 87 9.77 0.16 19.10
C GLY A 87 9.61 0.24 17.59
N VAL A 88 9.61 -0.92 16.91
CA VAL A 88 9.44 -1.01 15.45
C VAL A 88 8.36 -2.02 15.11
N ILE A 89 7.42 -1.62 14.27
CA ILE A 89 6.39 -2.48 13.69
C ILE A 89 6.73 -2.74 12.23
N PHE A 90 6.93 -4.00 11.87
CA PHE A 90 7.10 -4.44 10.48
C PHE A 90 5.77 -4.96 9.93
N GLN A 91 5.44 -4.64 8.69
CA GLN A 91 4.20 -5.14 8.06
C GLN A 91 4.24 -6.64 7.76
N THR A 92 5.41 -7.20 7.52
CA THR A 92 5.58 -8.61 7.13
C THR A 92 6.90 -9.18 7.63
N ASN A 93 6.97 -10.51 7.70
CA ASN A 93 8.23 -11.20 7.96
C ASN A 93 9.29 -10.92 6.87
N PHE A 94 8.86 -10.73 5.62
CA PHE A 94 9.76 -10.33 4.54
C PHE A 94 10.39 -8.97 4.82
N ASN A 95 9.58 -7.96 5.17
CA ASN A 95 10.07 -6.63 5.53
C ASN A 95 11.02 -6.68 6.73
N LYS A 96 10.67 -7.45 7.76
CA LYS A 96 11.57 -7.65 8.92
C LYS A 96 12.91 -8.19 8.49
N LYS A 97 12.95 -9.27 7.68
CA LYS A 97 14.21 -9.86 7.18
C LYS A 97 15.02 -8.86 6.34
N LEU A 98 14.34 -8.15 5.42
CA LEU A 98 14.99 -7.16 4.56
C LEU A 98 15.59 -6.01 5.38
N ILE A 99 14.81 -5.38 6.24
CA ILE A 99 15.24 -4.22 7.03
C ILE A 99 16.33 -4.61 8.02
N THR A 100 16.21 -5.75 8.68
CA THR A 100 17.25 -6.27 9.58
C THR A 100 18.59 -6.51 8.85
N LYS A 101 18.53 -6.96 7.60
CA LYS A 101 19.75 -7.13 6.77
C LYS A 101 20.50 -5.82 6.53
N TYR A 102 19.78 -4.69 6.37
CA TYR A 102 20.38 -3.40 6.04
C TYR A 102 20.59 -2.48 7.25
N PHE A 103 19.74 -2.56 8.27
CA PHE A 103 19.77 -1.66 9.43
C PHE A 103 20.26 -2.35 10.71
N GLY A 104 20.29 -3.68 10.73
CA GLY A 104 20.57 -4.47 11.94
C GLY A 104 19.30 -4.88 12.70
N ASN A 105 19.46 -5.65 13.76
CA ASN A 105 18.34 -6.06 14.61
C ASN A 105 17.87 -4.91 15.51
N HIS A 106 16.57 -4.70 15.59
CA HIS A 106 15.97 -3.82 16.57
C HIS A 106 15.52 -4.63 17.80
N LYS A 107 15.97 -4.19 19.01
CA LYS A 107 15.72 -4.90 20.28
C LYS A 107 14.25 -5.04 20.66
N ASN A 108 13.43 -4.08 20.24
CA ASN A 108 12.00 -4.05 20.50
C ASN A 108 11.25 -3.95 19.16
N SER A 109 10.89 -5.09 18.60
CA SER A 109 10.22 -5.13 17.30
C SER A 109 9.19 -6.24 17.20
N VAL A 110 8.14 -5.99 16.43
CA VAL A 110 7.04 -6.92 16.19
C VAL A 110 6.65 -6.92 14.72
N VAL A 111 6.09 -8.02 14.24
CA VAL A 111 5.43 -8.09 12.92
C VAL A 111 3.92 -8.01 13.15
N ILE A 112 3.29 -6.99 12.56
CA ILE A 112 1.83 -6.83 12.56
C ILE A 112 1.40 -6.68 11.10
N HIS A 113 0.71 -7.70 10.59
CA HIS A 113 0.21 -7.71 9.22
C HIS A 113 -0.93 -6.70 9.04
N ASN A 114 -1.02 -6.13 7.85
CA ASN A 114 -2.18 -5.31 7.51
C ASN A 114 -3.43 -6.18 7.43
N GLY A 115 -4.52 -5.67 7.97
CA GLY A 115 -5.85 -6.25 7.83
C GLY A 115 -6.63 -5.64 6.67
N ALA A 116 -7.71 -6.31 6.29
CA ALA A 116 -8.73 -5.79 5.38
C ALA A 116 -10.01 -5.49 6.16
N ASP A 117 -10.73 -4.44 5.75
CA ASP A 117 -12.05 -4.10 6.29
C ASP A 117 -13.11 -5.02 5.67
N THR A 118 -13.24 -6.21 6.23
CA THR A 118 -14.10 -7.27 5.69
C THR A 118 -15.57 -6.89 5.70
N GLU A 119 -16.03 -6.14 6.70
CA GLU A 119 -17.43 -5.71 6.77
C GLU A 119 -17.75 -4.68 5.68
N TYR A 120 -16.85 -3.72 5.46
CA TYR A 120 -16.97 -2.78 4.36
C TYR A 120 -16.99 -3.51 3.00
N ILE A 121 -16.06 -4.44 2.80
CA ILE A 121 -15.95 -5.22 1.56
C ILE A 121 -17.21 -6.05 1.31
N LYS A 122 -17.79 -6.70 2.33
CA LYS A 122 -18.99 -7.53 2.16
C LYS A 122 -20.17 -6.76 1.59
N ASN A 123 -20.33 -5.50 1.99
CA ASN A 123 -21.49 -4.68 1.62
C ASN A 123 -21.41 -4.09 0.21
N ILE A 124 -20.23 -4.13 -0.44
CA ILE A 124 -20.07 -3.64 -1.81
C ILE A 124 -20.54 -4.72 -2.80
N LYS A 125 -21.36 -4.33 -3.77
CA LYS A 125 -21.79 -5.21 -4.84
C LYS A 125 -20.72 -5.37 -5.92
N PRO A 126 -20.62 -6.52 -6.59
CA PRO A 126 -19.76 -6.68 -7.76
C PRO A 126 -20.14 -5.68 -8.86
N LEU A 127 -19.15 -5.21 -9.60
CA LEU A 127 -19.36 -4.33 -10.75
C LEU A 127 -20.23 -5.01 -11.80
N GLN A 128 -21.26 -4.30 -12.26
CA GLN A 128 -22.16 -4.76 -13.29
C GLN A 128 -22.02 -3.86 -14.52
N ASP A 129 -21.56 -4.45 -15.62
CA ASP A 129 -21.49 -3.79 -16.91
C ASP A 129 -21.71 -4.86 -18.00
N LYS A 130 -22.52 -4.55 -19.01
CA LYS A 130 -22.83 -5.44 -20.14
C LYS A 130 -21.59 -5.88 -20.93
N ILE A 131 -20.50 -5.14 -20.83
CA ILE A 131 -19.25 -5.50 -21.51
C ILE A 131 -18.72 -6.84 -20.98
N PHE A 132 -18.92 -7.14 -19.69
CA PHE A 132 -18.47 -8.37 -19.07
C PHE A 132 -19.21 -9.61 -19.58
N ASP A 133 -20.43 -9.44 -20.11
CA ASP A 133 -21.24 -10.55 -20.62
C ASP A 133 -20.64 -11.18 -21.90
N LYS A 134 -19.69 -10.49 -22.54
CA LYS A 134 -18.99 -10.94 -23.74
C LYS A 134 -17.80 -11.86 -23.44
N TYR A 135 -17.36 -11.91 -22.20
CA TYR A 135 -16.16 -12.61 -21.78
C TYR A 135 -16.45 -13.69 -20.75
N GLU A 136 -15.68 -14.76 -20.80
CA GLU A 136 -15.82 -15.89 -19.86
C GLU A 136 -15.07 -15.62 -18.54
N THR A 137 -13.91 -14.98 -18.61
CA THR A 137 -13.06 -14.69 -17.44
C THR A 137 -12.67 -13.23 -17.39
N ILE A 138 -12.86 -12.62 -16.25
CA ILE A 138 -12.47 -11.23 -16.01
C ILE A 138 -11.20 -11.18 -15.15
N TRP A 139 -10.15 -10.62 -15.71
CA TRP A 139 -8.91 -10.31 -15.01
C TRP A 139 -8.92 -8.84 -14.61
N SER A 140 -8.32 -8.52 -13.49
CA SER A 140 -8.10 -7.15 -13.08
C SER A 140 -6.68 -6.89 -12.60
N CYS A 141 -6.21 -5.66 -12.80
CA CYS A 141 -5.03 -5.14 -12.15
C CYS A 141 -5.22 -3.67 -11.80
N ALA A 142 -4.67 -3.25 -10.67
CA ALA A 142 -4.79 -1.86 -10.25
C ALA A 142 -3.57 -1.39 -9.49
N SER A 143 -3.09 -0.20 -9.84
CA SER A 143 -1.99 0.46 -9.14
C SER A 143 -1.90 1.94 -9.53
N SER A 144 -1.16 2.73 -8.75
CA SER A 144 -0.52 3.93 -9.28
C SER A 144 0.67 3.46 -10.11
N TRP A 145 0.51 3.43 -11.43
CA TRP A 145 1.43 2.77 -12.34
C TRP A 145 2.74 3.57 -12.49
N ARG A 146 3.70 3.20 -11.70
CA ARG A 146 5.09 3.66 -11.77
C ARG A 146 5.95 2.56 -12.40
N PRO A 147 7.17 2.85 -12.88
CA PRO A 147 8.00 1.85 -13.57
C PRO A 147 8.14 0.52 -12.84
N HIS A 148 8.30 0.53 -11.51
CA HIS A 148 8.41 -0.69 -10.71
C HIS A 148 7.10 -1.49 -10.56
N LYS A 149 5.95 -0.92 -10.98
CA LYS A 149 4.65 -1.61 -11.03
C LYS A 149 4.41 -2.32 -12.36
N ARG A 150 5.27 -2.07 -13.36
CA ARG A 150 5.42 -2.89 -14.57
C ARG A 150 4.10 -3.09 -15.34
N LEU A 151 3.40 -1.99 -15.64
CA LEU A 151 2.11 -2.05 -16.35
C LEU A 151 2.18 -2.87 -17.64
N GLN A 152 3.19 -2.59 -18.47
CA GLN A 152 3.33 -3.27 -19.77
C GLN A 152 3.56 -4.77 -19.63
N GLU A 153 4.33 -5.19 -18.63
CA GLU A 153 4.56 -6.61 -18.37
C GLU A 153 3.31 -7.31 -17.79
N ASN A 154 2.46 -6.59 -17.04
CA ASN A 154 1.17 -7.14 -16.62
C ASN A 154 0.27 -7.36 -17.84
N ILE A 155 0.19 -6.40 -18.75
CA ILE A 155 -0.58 -6.52 -20.01
C ILE A 155 -0.02 -7.66 -20.86
N LYS A 156 1.30 -7.68 -21.09
CA LYS A 156 1.97 -8.72 -21.86
C LYS A 156 1.68 -10.11 -21.30
N TYR A 157 1.83 -10.28 -19.99
CA TYR A 157 1.55 -11.55 -19.34
C TYR A 157 0.10 -11.99 -19.57
N PHE A 158 -0.86 -11.07 -19.41
CA PHE A 158 -2.26 -11.37 -19.69
C PHE A 158 -2.44 -11.84 -21.14
N LEU A 159 -1.94 -11.10 -22.12
CA LEU A 159 -2.11 -11.42 -23.54
C LEU A 159 -1.47 -12.77 -23.94
N GLU A 160 -0.38 -13.15 -23.29
CA GLU A 160 0.34 -14.41 -23.55
C GLU A 160 -0.27 -15.63 -22.85
N HIS A 161 -1.00 -15.44 -21.73
CA HIS A 161 -1.44 -16.55 -20.87
C HIS A 161 -2.96 -16.65 -20.70
N SER A 162 -3.72 -15.75 -21.31
CA SER A 162 -5.18 -15.74 -21.24
C SER A 162 -5.84 -16.32 -22.50
N SER A 163 -7.10 -16.71 -22.38
CA SER A 163 -7.95 -17.12 -23.50
C SER A 163 -8.38 -15.91 -24.34
N PRO A 164 -8.71 -16.07 -25.63
CA PRO A 164 -9.36 -15.03 -26.43
C PRO A 164 -10.70 -14.53 -25.85
N LYS A 165 -11.31 -15.29 -24.95
CA LYS A 165 -12.55 -14.91 -24.26
C LYS A 165 -12.34 -14.28 -22.87
N ASP A 166 -11.10 -13.97 -22.53
CA ASP A 166 -10.77 -13.29 -21.27
C ASP A 166 -10.65 -11.79 -21.50
N LEU A 167 -11.02 -11.00 -20.49
CA LEU A 167 -10.89 -9.55 -20.46
C LEU A 167 -9.96 -9.12 -19.35
N LEU A 168 -9.04 -8.19 -19.61
CA LEU A 168 -8.25 -7.49 -18.60
C LEU A 168 -8.80 -6.08 -18.37
N VAL A 169 -9.16 -5.78 -17.12
CA VAL A 169 -9.56 -4.43 -16.68
C VAL A 169 -8.44 -3.81 -15.87
N ILE A 170 -7.91 -2.70 -16.35
CA ILE A 170 -6.79 -1.96 -15.75
C ILE A 170 -7.34 -0.72 -15.05
N ALA A 171 -7.05 -0.56 -13.76
CA ALA A 171 -7.38 0.63 -12.98
C ALA A 171 -6.14 1.33 -12.43
N GLY A 172 -6.28 2.63 -12.14
CA GLY A 172 -5.26 3.46 -11.53
C GLY A 172 -4.59 4.43 -12.50
N HIS A 173 -3.82 5.38 -11.98
CA HIS A 173 -3.18 6.41 -12.78
C HIS A 173 -1.99 5.88 -13.57
N THR A 174 -1.91 6.23 -14.84
CA THR A 174 -0.76 5.97 -15.73
C THR A 174 -0.60 7.09 -16.75
N ASP A 175 0.65 7.38 -17.08
CA ASP A 175 1.04 8.24 -18.20
C ASP A 175 1.51 7.39 -19.41
N ILE A 176 1.40 6.06 -19.31
CA ILE A 176 1.83 5.11 -20.33
C ILE A 176 0.64 4.77 -21.23
N ASP A 177 0.84 4.83 -22.53
CA ASP A 177 -0.14 4.36 -23.50
C ASP A 177 -0.42 2.87 -23.32
N ILE A 178 -1.70 2.54 -23.27
CA ILE A 178 -2.15 1.16 -23.12
C ILE A 178 -2.34 0.55 -24.51
N ALA A 179 -1.88 -0.69 -24.68
CA ALA A 179 -2.01 -1.42 -25.92
C ALA A 179 -3.46 -1.43 -26.42
N ASN A 180 -3.66 -1.15 -27.67
CA ASN A 180 -4.97 -1.21 -28.33
C ASN A 180 -5.29 -2.68 -28.65
N ASP A 181 -5.86 -3.39 -27.68
CA ASP A 181 -6.38 -4.75 -27.80
C ASP A 181 -7.81 -4.76 -27.24
N GLU A 182 -8.75 -5.36 -27.96
CA GLU A 182 -10.17 -5.39 -27.55
C GLU A 182 -10.41 -6.09 -26.20
N ARG A 183 -9.46 -6.92 -25.78
CA ARG A 183 -9.48 -7.63 -24.48
C ARG A 183 -8.83 -6.84 -23.34
N VAL A 184 -8.39 -5.62 -23.58
CA VAL A 184 -7.72 -4.78 -22.57
C VAL A 184 -8.47 -3.47 -22.44
N ILE A 185 -9.04 -3.22 -21.27
CA ILE A 185 -9.80 -2.00 -20.97
C ILE A 185 -9.12 -1.23 -19.85
N TYR A 186 -8.89 0.06 -20.08
CA TYR A 186 -8.44 1.00 -19.07
C TYR A 186 -9.59 1.84 -18.55
N VAL A 187 -9.84 1.77 -17.24
CA VAL A 187 -10.94 2.46 -16.57
C VAL A 187 -10.50 3.68 -15.76
N GLY A 188 -9.21 4.02 -15.80
CA GLY A 188 -8.68 5.18 -15.07
C GLY A 188 -8.65 4.99 -13.56
N ASN A 189 -8.65 6.10 -12.84
CA ASN A 189 -8.66 6.09 -11.38
C ASN A 189 -10.06 5.72 -10.86
N LEU A 190 -10.10 4.72 -9.98
CA LEU A 190 -11.29 4.31 -9.27
C LEU A 190 -11.18 4.73 -7.79
N ASN A 191 -12.29 5.13 -7.20
CA ASN A 191 -12.38 5.25 -5.74
C ASN A 191 -12.38 3.85 -5.09
N ILE A 192 -12.27 3.80 -3.76
CA ILE A 192 -12.14 2.51 -3.05
C ILE A 192 -13.34 1.60 -3.25
N GLU A 193 -14.55 2.14 -3.31
CA GLU A 193 -15.78 1.36 -3.52
C GLU A 193 -15.82 0.77 -4.92
N GLN A 194 -15.53 1.57 -5.94
CA GLN A 194 -15.44 1.13 -7.34
C GLN A 194 -14.34 0.07 -7.52
N LEU A 195 -13.20 0.25 -6.87
CA LEU A 195 -12.09 -0.72 -6.94
C LEU A 195 -12.47 -2.05 -6.32
N VAL A 196 -13.11 -2.04 -5.14
CA VAL A 196 -13.60 -3.27 -4.50
C VAL A 196 -14.70 -3.92 -5.34
N SER A 197 -15.59 -3.13 -5.94
CA SER A 197 -16.63 -3.60 -6.86
C SER A 197 -16.04 -4.31 -8.08
N LEU A 198 -14.97 -3.75 -8.68
CA LEU A 198 -14.20 -4.39 -9.74
C LEU A 198 -13.58 -5.70 -9.29
N TYR A 199 -12.89 -5.72 -8.13
CA TYR A 199 -12.27 -6.95 -7.61
C TYR A 199 -13.29 -8.05 -7.32
N LYS A 200 -14.47 -7.69 -6.84
CA LYS A 200 -15.56 -8.66 -6.63
C LYS A 200 -16.13 -9.23 -7.93
N ARG A 201 -16.03 -8.49 -9.03
CA ARG A 201 -16.45 -8.96 -10.35
C ARG A 201 -15.37 -9.82 -11.02
N SER A 202 -14.12 -9.61 -10.64
CA SER A 202 -12.97 -10.28 -11.28
C SER A 202 -12.80 -11.71 -10.79
N ASP A 203 -12.50 -12.60 -11.73
CA ASP A 203 -12.14 -13.99 -11.44
C ASP A 203 -10.66 -14.12 -11.09
N ASN A 204 -9.82 -13.25 -11.69
CA ASN A 204 -8.37 -13.23 -11.48
C ASN A 204 -7.87 -11.81 -11.19
N PHE A 205 -6.86 -11.72 -10.33
CA PHE A 205 -6.09 -10.50 -10.10
C PHE A 205 -4.63 -10.73 -10.47
N ILE A 206 -4.08 -9.85 -11.29
CA ILE A 206 -2.67 -9.90 -11.68
C ILE A 206 -1.92 -8.68 -11.18
N HIS A 207 -0.73 -8.87 -10.61
CA HIS A 207 0.14 -7.78 -10.18
C HIS A 207 1.61 -8.19 -10.20
N LEU A 208 2.28 -7.98 -11.33
CA LEU A 208 3.70 -8.20 -11.51
C LEU A 208 4.46 -6.94 -11.10
N ALA A 209 4.87 -6.84 -9.87
CA ALA A 209 5.71 -5.77 -9.35
C ALA A 209 7.03 -6.31 -8.80
N TRP A 210 8.02 -5.48 -8.64
CA TRP A 210 9.28 -5.82 -7.99
C TRP A 210 9.52 -4.99 -6.73
#